data_5538ea15976aa8615e2876cae241456d
#
_entry.id   5538ea15976aa8615e2876cae241456d
#
_cell.length_a   1.000
_cell.length_b   1.000
_cell.length_c   1.000
_cell.angle_alpha   90.00
_cell.angle_beta   90.00
_cell.angle_gamma   90.00
#
_symmetry.space_group_name_H-M   'P 1'
#
loop_
_entity.id
_entity.type
_entity.pdbx_description
1 polymer ?
#
loop_
_entity_poly.entity_id
_entity_poly.type
_entity_poly.pdbx_seq_one_letter_code
_entity_poly.pdbx_strand_id
1 'polypeptide(L)'
;MSLAKPSRRELFRITAVAGGALCLQVTVPAAAVAAQDGALVESKELNVYVEISPDGQITIYSSTPEMGQGIKTTLPMVIAEEMGARWEDVRVVDAPLDGEKYGLQGAGGSTSVPRNFGTMRRMGASAREMLIGAAALQLEVAREGLEARDSRVVHSSGRSRSFGELARMAAEQPLPDPETLSFKDPRSYTIIGTGVSGVDNLVVATGQSEFGIDVSVPGMQYASYSRCPQVGGRALSFNAKAIKALPGVRDAFILEHNEKAGEAQMGFLRGAAILNSGVAIVGDDTWSVLKAKRQLEIKWDLSSASTDDWDSKKAWAKRVAAEEVGNIRRDDPAVEAALTDAGNRTVQGFYEFPYVAHVCMEPMNCTADFRTGQGDAPD
;
A
#
# COMPACT_ATOMS: atom_id res chain seq x y z
N MET A 1 -34.00 -2.88 -8.87
CA MET A 1 -34.09 -1.84 -7.83
C MET A 1 -32.71 -1.22 -7.74
N SER A 2 -32.58 0.02 -8.23
CA SER A 2 -31.28 0.74 -8.18
C SER A 2 -31.01 1.16 -6.74
N LEU A 3 -29.96 0.60 -6.13
CA LEU A 3 -29.43 1.08 -4.85
C LEU A 3 -28.80 2.44 -5.09
N ALA A 4 -29.35 3.48 -4.50
CA ALA A 4 -28.78 4.81 -4.52
C ALA A 4 -27.39 4.80 -3.87
N LYS A 5 -26.37 5.32 -4.56
CA LYS A 5 -25.04 5.49 -3.99
C LYS A 5 -25.14 6.41 -2.78
N PRO A 6 -24.64 6.00 -1.61
CA PRO A 6 -24.66 6.87 -0.44
C PRO A 6 -23.83 8.12 -0.68
N SER A 7 -24.31 9.26 -0.19
CA SER A 7 -23.54 10.50 -0.25
C SER A 7 -22.34 10.44 0.69
N ARG A 8 -21.28 11.22 0.41
CA ARG A 8 -20.10 11.30 1.29
C ARG A 8 -20.41 11.61 2.76
N ARG A 9 -21.58 12.16 3.08
CA ARG A 9 -22.07 12.41 4.43
C ARG A 9 -22.73 11.19 5.07
N GLU A 10 -23.23 10.23 4.29
CA GLU A 10 -23.85 9.00 4.80
C GLU A 10 -22.85 7.90 5.11
N LEU A 11 -21.62 8.03 4.64
CA LEU A 11 -20.50 7.11 4.96
C LEU A 11 -20.05 7.18 6.45
N PHE A 12 -20.53 8.17 7.19
CA PHE A 12 -20.15 8.41 8.57
C PHE A 12 -21.37 8.33 9.49
N ARG A 13 -21.88 7.12 9.76
CA ARG A 13 -22.85 6.88 10.81
C ARG A 13 -22.17 6.36 12.06
N ILE A 14 -22.36 7.10 13.15
CA ILE A 14 -21.92 6.72 14.49
C ILE A 14 -22.96 5.76 15.05
N THR A 15 -22.57 4.55 15.47
CA THR A 15 -23.43 3.63 16.21
C THR A 15 -22.79 3.35 17.56
N ALA A 16 -23.50 3.70 18.63
CA ALA A 16 -23.11 3.33 19.99
C ALA A 16 -23.48 1.87 20.24
N VAL A 17 -22.52 1.04 20.65
CA VAL A 17 -22.75 -0.34 21.05
C VAL A 17 -22.73 -0.41 22.58
N ALA A 18 -23.69 -1.13 23.15
CA ALA A 18 -23.80 -1.32 24.59
C ALA A 18 -22.53 -2.01 25.13
N GLY A 19 -21.79 -1.28 25.98
CA GLY A 19 -20.51 -1.73 26.53
C GLY A 19 -19.41 -0.65 26.45
N GLY A 20 -19.69 0.50 25.85
CA GLY A 20 -18.80 1.68 25.85
C GLY A 20 -17.82 1.75 24.69
N ALA A 21 -17.97 0.95 23.64
CA ALA A 21 -17.22 1.06 22.40
C ALA A 21 -17.98 1.90 21.36
N LEU A 22 -17.30 2.86 20.74
CA LEU A 22 -17.82 3.61 19.61
C LEU A 22 -17.12 3.10 18.34
N CYS A 23 -17.92 2.51 17.45
CA CYS A 23 -17.50 2.20 16.10
C CYS A 23 -18.10 3.22 15.14
N LEU A 24 -17.28 3.83 14.31
CA LEU A 24 -17.73 4.40 13.05
C LEU A 24 -18.10 3.22 12.13
N GLN A 25 -19.36 2.83 12.11
CA GLN A 25 -19.80 1.72 11.29
C GLN A 25 -19.92 2.16 9.83
N VAL A 26 -18.98 1.68 9.02
CA VAL A 26 -19.31 1.20 7.69
C VAL A 26 -19.77 -0.25 7.89
N THR A 27 -20.96 -0.60 7.47
CA THR A 27 -21.51 -1.95 7.66
C THR A 27 -20.73 -2.93 6.80
N VAL A 28 -19.81 -3.68 7.41
CA VAL A 28 -19.13 -4.82 6.77
C VAL A 28 -19.52 -6.07 7.58
N PRO A 29 -19.96 -7.17 6.95
CA PRO A 29 -20.24 -8.40 7.67
C PRO A 29 -18.95 -8.94 8.30
N ALA A 30 -19.04 -9.30 9.57
CA ALA A 30 -17.92 -9.80 10.37
C ALA A 30 -17.32 -11.07 9.74
N ALA A 31 -16.08 -10.99 9.26
CA ALA A 31 -15.20 -12.12 9.06
C ALA A 31 -14.09 -12.03 10.10
N ALA A 32 -13.88 -13.14 10.79
CA ALA A 32 -13.07 -13.29 11.98
C ALA A 32 -11.64 -12.79 11.82
N VAL A 33 -11.24 -11.82 12.64
CA VAL A 33 -9.84 -11.58 12.98
C VAL A 33 -9.48 -12.61 14.06
N ALA A 34 -8.55 -13.49 13.77
CA ALA A 34 -8.02 -14.45 14.74
C ALA A 34 -7.39 -13.67 15.90
N ALA A 35 -7.95 -13.86 17.10
CA ALA A 35 -7.45 -13.29 18.34
C ALA A 35 -6.09 -13.90 18.67
N GLN A 36 -5.08 -13.07 18.78
CA GLN A 36 -3.90 -13.39 19.60
C GLN A 36 -4.29 -13.14 21.06
N ASP A 37 -4.10 -14.15 21.89
CA ASP A 37 -4.41 -14.13 23.33
C ASP A 37 -3.60 -13.06 24.07
N GLY A 38 -4.20 -11.92 24.26
CA GLY A 38 -3.88 -10.90 25.23
C GLY A 38 -5.19 -10.22 25.62
N ALA A 39 -5.40 -9.97 26.90
CA ALA A 39 -6.62 -9.32 27.39
C ALA A 39 -6.95 -8.12 26.49
N LEU A 40 -8.09 -8.17 25.82
CA LEU A 40 -8.56 -7.12 24.92
C LEU A 40 -8.76 -5.83 25.72
N VAL A 41 -7.81 -4.93 25.66
CA VAL A 41 -8.00 -3.56 26.12
C VAL A 41 -8.89 -2.89 25.07
N GLU A 42 -10.08 -2.46 25.50
CA GLU A 42 -11.07 -1.88 24.61
C GLU A 42 -10.59 -0.53 24.06
N SER A 43 -10.05 -0.53 22.83
CA SER A 43 -9.61 0.69 22.13
C SER A 43 -10.80 1.42 21.47
N LYS A 44 -10.66 2.71 21.24
CA LYS A 44 -11.68 3.58 20.63
C LYS A 44 -11.20 4.11 19.30
N GLU A 45 -11.96 3.83 18.25
CA GLU A 45 -11.72 4.35 16.91
C GLU A 45 -12.13 5.83 16.83
N LEU A 46 -11.21 6.72 16.49
CA LEU A 46 -11.49 8.14 16.26
C LEU A 46 -11.78 8.45 14.79
N ASN A 47 -11.18 7.70 13.88
CA ASN A 47 -11.46 7.71 12.46
C ASN A 47 -10.95 6.41 11.84
N VAL A 48 -11.10 6.24 10.52
CA VAL A 48 -10.71 5.01 9.82
C VAL A 48 -9.23 4.61 9.96
N TYR A 49 -8.38 5.54 10.39
CA TYR A 49 -6.93 5.32 10.54
C TYR A 49 -6.45 5.27 11.98
N VAL A 50 -7.24 5.73 12.95
CA VAL A 50 -6.76 5.94 14.33
C VAL A 50 -7.68 5.31 15.35
N GLU A 51 -7.09 4.47 16.19
CA GLU A 51 -7.70 3.95 17.42
C GLU A 51 -6.86 4.35 18.63
N ILE A 52 -7.50 4.63 19.75
CA ILE A 52 -6.82 4.92 21.01
C ILE A 52 -7.39 4.03 22.11
N SER A 53 -6.52 3.31 22.78
CA SER A 53 -6.87 2.48 23.93
C SER A 53 -6.86 3.30 25.23
N PRO A 54 -7.59 2.88 26.29
CA PRO A 54 -7.63 3.58 27.57
C PRO A 54 -6.27 3.71 28.26
N ASP A 55 -5.34 2.81 28.00
CA ASP A 55 -3.96 2.86 28.51
C ASP A 55 -3.07 3.86 27.77
N GLY A 56 -3.59 4.48 26.70
CA GLY A 56 -2.93 5.53 25.95
C GLY A 56 -2.20 5.05 24.69
N GLN A 57 -2.23 3.75 24.36
CA GLN A 57 -1.68 3.28 23.10
C GLN A 57 -2.49 3.80 21.93
N ILE A 58 -1.80 4.33 20.92
CA ILE A 58 -2.38 4.86 19.71
C ILE A 58 -2.07 3.88 18.57
N THR A 59 -3.10 3.23 18.03
CA THR A 59 -2.95 2.39 16.85
C THR A 59 -3.24 3.19 15.60
N ILE A 60 -2.30 3.20 14.65
CA ILE A 60 -2.46 3.85 13.35
C ILE A 60 -2.39 2.79 12.24
N TYR A 61 -3.43 2.75 11.40
CA TYR A 61 -3.52 1.83 10.28
C TYR A 61 -2.80 2.39 9.05
N SER A 62 -1.81 1.63 8.55
CA SER A 62 -1.12 1.94 7.29
C SER A 62 -1.86 1.28 6.14
N SER A 63 -2.42 2.08 5.23
CA SER A 63 -3.19 1.59 4.09
C SER A 63 -2.36 1.39 2.82
N THR A 64 -1.09 1.76 2.83
CA THR A 64 -0.19 1.61 1.68
C THR A 64 0.78 0.46 1.95
N PRO A 65 0.90 -0.51 1.02
CA PRO A 65 1.75 -1.67 1.24
C PRO A 65 3.23 -1.29 1.40
N GLU A 66 3.86 -1.89 2.42
CA GLU A 66 5.30 -1.81 2.68
C GLU A 66 6.03 -2.86 1.84
N MET A 67 7.09 -2.46 1.17
CA MET A 67 7.96 -3.35 0.41
C MET A 67 9.45 -2.96 0.59
N GLY A 68 9.77 -2.35 1.74
CA GLY A 68 11.12 -1.91 2.09
C GLY A 68 11.38 -0.42 1.83
N GLN A 69 10.38 0.35 1.35
CA GLN A 69 10.52 1.77 1.05
C GLN A 69 10.18 2.71 2.22
N GLY A 70 9.70 2.16 3.35
CA GLY A 70 9.44 2.90 4.58
C GLY A 70 8.09 3.62 4.65
N ILE A 71 7.15 3.33 3.76
CA ILE A 71 5.86 4.01 3.71
C ILE A 71 4.99 3.70 4.92
N LYS A 72 5.09 2.47 5.45
CA LYS A 72 4.39 2.02 6.66
C LYS A 72 4.76 2.85 7.89
N THR A 73 5.95 3.42 7.91
CA THR A 73 6.38 4.37 8.94
C THR A 73 5.99 5.80 8.58
N THR A 74 6.24 6.21 7.34
CA THR A 74 6.16 7.61 6.92
C THR A 74 4.75 8.18 6.98
N LEU A 75 3.73 7.47 6.49
CA LEU A 75 2.36 7.98 6.50
C LEU A 75 1.76 8.06 7.90
N PRO A 76 1.92 7.05 8.79
CA PRO A 76 1.53 7.18 10.20
C PRO A 76 2.21 8.31 10.95
N MET A 77 3.48 8.63 10.64
CA MET A 77 4.16 9.80 11.24
C MET A 77 3.40 11.10 10.96
N VAL A 78 2.80 11.25 9.78
CA VAL A 78 2.01 12.45 9.42
C VAL A 78 0.75 12.56 10.28
N ILE A 79 0.07 11.44 10.53
CA ILE A 79 -1.09 11.39 11.42
C ILE A 79 -0.69 11.73 12.84
N ALA A 80 0.34 11.05 13.36
CA ALA A 80 0.84 11.25 14.73
C ALA A 80 1.29 12.69 14.98
N GLU A 81 2.00 13.29 14.02
CA GLU A 81 2.42 14.69 14.08
C GLU A 81 1.22 15.64 14.22
N GLU A 82 0.27 15.56 13.28
CA GLU A 82 -0.90 16.46 13.30
C GLU A 82 -1.78 16.24 14.53
N MET A 83 -1.83 15.02 15.05
CA MET A 83 -2.58 14.68 16.24
C MET A 83 -1.92 15.22 17.54
N GLY A 84 -0.62 15.45 17.53
CA GLY A 84 0.18 15.80 18.69
C GLY A 84 0.51 14.60 19.58
N ALA A 85 0.64 13.43 18.98
CA ALA A 85 1.04 12.21 19.66
C ALA A 85 2.56 12.16 19.87
N ARG A 86 3.01 11.44 20.90
CA ARG A 86 4.40 10.97 20.99
C ARG A 86 4.54 9.74 20.10
N TRP A 87 5.63 9.66 19.34
CA TRP A 87 5.84 8.51 18.45
C TRP A 87 5.97 7.19 19.20
N GLU A 88 6.49 7.21 20.41
CA GLU A 88 6.66 6.04 21.28
C GLU A 88 5.33 5.43 21.74
N ASP A 89 4.24 6.21 21.73
CA ASP A 89 2.90 5.74 22.06
C ASP A 89 2.16 5.18 20.83
N VAL A 90 2.79 5.25 19.64
CA VAL A 90 2.18 4.83 18.39
C VAL A 90 2.55 3.39 18.04
N ARG A 91 1.54 2.58 17.78
CA ARG A 91 1.65 1.28 17.15
C ARG A 91 1.12 1.37 15.73
N VAL A 92 1.94 0.98 14.75
CA VAL A 92 1.50 0.92 13.35
C VAL A 92 1.09 -0.50 13.00
N VAL A 93 -0.06 -0.63 12.34
CA VAL A 93 -0.63 -1.90 11.89
C VAL A 93 -0.99 -1.77 10.40
N ASP A 94 -0.79 -2.83 9.64
CA ASP A 94 -1.25 -2.85 8.25
C ASP A 94 -2.79 -2.84 8.21
N ALA A 95 -3.35 -1.93 7.42
CA ALA A 95 -4.78 -1.90 7.21
C ALA A 95 -5.23 -3.14 6.41
N PRO A 96 -6.38 -3.73 6.75
CA PRO A 96 -6.96 -4.76 5.91
C PRO A 96 -7.24 -4.21 4.51
N LEU A 97 -7.29 -5.10 3.51
CA LEU A 97 -7.67 -4.70 2.15
C LEU A 97 -9.15 -4.31 2.14
N ASP A 98 -9.41 -3.02 2.05
CA ASP A 98 -10.74 -2.44 2.00
C ASP A 98 -10.68 -1.11 1.22
N GLY A 99 -10.95 -1.19 -0.07
CA GLY A 99 -10.90 -0.03 -0.96
C GLY A 99 -12.02 0.99 -0.72
N GLU A 100 -13.13 0.60 -0.09
CA GLU A 100 -14.19 1.54 0.28
C GLU A 100 -13.78 2.38 1.50
N LYS A 101 -13.13 1.74 2.48
CA LYS A 101 -12.68 2.37 3.71
C LYS A 101 -11.42 3.23 3.50
N TYR A 102 -10.42 2.69 2.81
CA TYR A 102 -9.09 3.30 2.71
C TYR A 102 -8.77 3.90 1.34
N GLY A 103 -9.62 3.68 0.33
CA GLY A 103 -9.36 4.07 -1.04
C GLY A 103 -8.29 3.19 -1.71
N LEU A 104 -7.46 3.76 -2.57
CA LEU A 104 -6.43 3.01 -3.29
C LEU A 104 -5.29 2.59 -2.34
N GLN A 105 -5.24 1.28 -2.05
CA GLN A 105 -4.19 0.64 -1.25
C GLN A 105 -3.11 0.05 -2.16
N GLY A 106 -2.36 0.90 -2.83
CA GLY A 106 -1.32 0.49 -3.76
C GLY A 106 -0.09 1.38 -3.69
N ALA A 107 1.08 0.81 -4.02
CA ALA A 107 2.34 1.51 -4.10
C ALA A 107 2.90 1.43 -5.53
N GLY A 108 3.30 2.58 -6.09
CA GLY A 108 3.88 2.64 -7.42
C GLY A 108 4.16 4.07 -7.87
N GLY A 109 5.10 4.24 -8.79
CA GLY A 109 5.46 5.52 -9.36
C GLY A 109 5.95 6.58 -8.38
N SER A 110 6.41 6.19 -7.18
CA SER A 110 6.85 7.08 -6.10
C SER A 110 5.79 8.10 -5.67
N THR A 111 4.51 7.76 -5.78
CA THR A 111 3.39 8.69 -5.53
C THR A 111 2.71 8.50 -4.18
N SER A 112 3.13 7.53 -3.36
CA SER A 112 2.44 7.20 -2.11
C SER A 112 2.39 8.38 -1.13
N VAL A 113 3.51 9.08 -0.90
CA VAL A 113 3.52 10.26 -0.02
C VAL A 113 2.76 11.44 -0.65
N PRO A 114 3.06 11.91 -1.87
CA PRO A 114 2.34 13.05 -2.45
C PRO A 114 0.83 12.86 -2.53
N ARG A 115 0.38 11.63 -2.81
CA ARG A 115 -1.04 11.31 -2.93
C ARG A 115 -1.77 11.33 -1.60
N ASN A 116 -1.13 10.80 -0.56
CA ASN A 116 -1.78 10.55 0.72
C ASN A 116 -1.48 11.61 1.78
N PHE A 117 -0.43 12.42 1.62
CA PHE A 117 0.02 13.38 2.63
C PHE A 117 -1.09 14.29 3.15
N GLY A 118 -1.86 14.91 2.26
CA GLY A 118 -2.97 15.78 2.63
C GLY A 118 -4.09 15.03 3.38
N THR A 119 -4.36 13.78 3.00
CA THR A 119 -5.35 12.94 3.69
C THR A 119 -4.87 12.57 5.09
N MET A 120 -3.62 12.16 5.24
CA MET A 120 -3.05 11.81 6.55
C MET A 120 -3.03 13.02 7.49
N ARG A 121 -2.71 14.20 6.99
CA ARG A 121 -2.82 15.45 7.76
C ARG A 121 -4.24 15.68 8.26
N ARG A 122 -5.24 15.54 7.38
CA ARG A 122 -6.66 15.70 7.78
C ARG A 122 -7.07 14.67 8.85
N MET A 123 -6.62 13.42 8.73
CA MET A 123 -6.95 12.38 9.72
C MET A 123 -6.34 12.71 11.08
N GLY A 124 -5.09 13.11 11.14
CA GLY A 124 -4.44 13.53 12.38
C GLY A 124 -5.07 14.78 13.00
N ALA A 125 -5.35 15.80 12.18
CA ALA A 125 -6.00 17.03 12.64
C ALA A 125 -7.44 16.76 13.12
N SER A 126 -8.20 15.89 12.43
CA SER A 126 -9.53 15.50 12.86
C SER A 126 -9.52 14.82 14.23
N ALA A 127 -8.62 13.85 14.43
CA ALA A 127 -8.45 13.19 15.72
C ALA A 127 -8.06 14.19 16.83
N ARG A 128 -7.16 15.14 16.54
CA ARG A 128 -6.80 16.21 17.45
C ARG A 128 -8.00 17.04 17.87
N GLU A 129 -8.84 17.48 16.95
CA GLU A 129 -10.02 18.30 17.24
C GLU A 129 -11.04 17.55 18.10
N MET A 130 -11.23 16.24 17.86
CA MET A 130 -12.10 15.39 18.68
C MET A 130 -11.55 15.26 20.11
N LEU A 131 -10.26 15.07 20.27
CA LEU A 131 -9.59 15.01 21.59
C LEU A 131 -9.67 16.35 22.34
N ILE A 132 -9.47 17.46 21.65
CA ILE A 132 -9.62 18.80 22.25
C ILE A 132 -11.08 19.03 22.67
N GLY A 133 -12.06 18.62 21.84
CA GLY A 133 -13.47 18.69 22.22
C GLY A 133 -13.81 17.92 23.47
N ALA A 134 -13.32 16.68 23.58
CA ALA A 134 -13.48 15.85 24.76
C ALA A 134 -12.82 16.47 26.01
N ALA A 135 -11.60 17.01 25.85
CA ALA A 135 -10.89 17.66 26.95
C ALA A 135 -11.62 18.93 27.43
N ALA A 136 -12.17 19.73 26.52
CA ALA A 136 -12.95 20.92 26.86
C ALA A 136 -14.15 20.56 27.79
N LEU A 137 -14.87 19.50 27.42
CA LEU A 137 -15.98 18.98 28.22
C LEU A 137 -15.52 18.43 29.57
N GLN A 138 -14.47 17.57 29.58
CA GLN A 138 -14.02 16.89 30.78
C GLN A 138 -13.31 17.83 31.78
N LEU A 139 -12.65 18.87 31.28
CA LEU A 139 -11.97 19.87 32.10
C LEU A 139 -12.87 21.09 32.44
N GLU A 140 -14.05 21.19 31.82
CA GLU A 140 -14.97 22.32 31.93
C GLU A 140 -14.27 23.65 31.62
N VAL A 141 -13.65 23.72 30.42
CA VAL A 141 -12.90 24.88 29.93
C VAL A 141 -13.25 25.17 28.47
N ALA A 142 -12.96 26.39 28.03
CA ALA A 142 -13.07 26.78 26.63
C ALA A 142 -12.01 26.07 25.77
N ARG A 143 -12.32 25.77 24.51
CA ARG A 143 -11.41 25.06 23.59
C ARG A 143 -10.14 25.85 23.26
N GLU A 144 -10.25 27.18 23.23
CA GLU A 144 -9.18 28.10 22.83
C GLU A 144 -7.95 28.07 23.75
N GLY A 145 -8.11 27.56 24.96
CA GLY A 145 -7.00 27.38 25.91
C GLY A 145 -6.36 26.01 25.89
N LEU A 146 -6.79 25.12 24.97
CA LEU A 146 -6.35 23.73 24.91
C LEU A 146 -5.40 23.50 23.74
N GLU A 147 -4.35 22.71 24.00
CA GLU A 147 -3.37 22.28 23.01
C GLU A 147 -3.14 20.76 23.14
N ALA A 148 -3.16 20.05 22.00
CA ALA A 148 -2.80 18.65 21.94
C ALA A 148 -1.30 18.50 21.65
N ARG A 149 -0.56 17.91 22.59
CA ARG A 149 0.88 17.64 22.49
C ARG A 149 1.27 16.48 23.40
N ASP A 150 2.32 15.77 23.04
CA ASP A 150 2.90 14.69 23.86
C ASP A 150 1.86 13.65 24.29
N SER A 151 0.93 13.24 23.38
CA SER A 151 -0.18 12.32 23.64
C SER A 151 -1.13 12.78 24.76
N ARG A 152 -1.21 14.09 25.00
CA ARG A 152 -2.09 14.73 25.98
C ARG A 152 -2.77 15.96 25.39
N VAL A 153 -3.91 16.33 25.96
CA VAL A 153 -4.48 17.66 25.77
C VAL A 153 -4.22 18.47 27.04
N VAL A 154 -3.56 19.60 26.88
CA VAL A 154 -3.09 20.47 27.96
C VAL A 154 -3.81 21.82 27.89
N HIS A 155 -4.36 22.27 29.01
CA HIS A 155 -4.93 23.60 29.13
C HIS A 155 -3.86 24.60 29.60
N SER A 156 -3.98 25.87 29.25
CA SER A 156 -3.06 26.96 29.62
C SER A 156 -2.87 27.12 31.16
N SER A 157 -3.85 26.65 31.93
CA SER A 157 -3.72 26.60 33.43
C SER A 157 -2.84 25.45 33.97
N GLY A 158 -2.30 24.58 33.08
CA GLY A 158 -1.53 23.40 33.45
C GLY A 158 -2.35 22.13 33.69
N ARG A 159 -3.69 22.21 33.71
CA ARG A 159 -4.55 20.99 33.74
C ARG A 159 -4.41 20.22 32.44
N SER A 160 -4.40 18.90 32.51
CA SER A 160 -4.27 18.08 31.30
C SER A 160 -5.01 16.74 31.41
N ARG A 161 -5.24 16.10 30.27
CA ARG A 161 -5.73 14.72 30.14
C ARG A 161 -4.91 14.01 29.08
N SER A 162 -4.62 12.73 29.30
CA SER A 162 -4.01 11.87 28.27
C SER A 162 -5.01 11.54 27.19
N PHE A 163 -4.53 11.15 26.02
CA PHE A 163 -5.39 10.71 24.94
C PHE A 163 -6.20 9.46 25.31
N GLY A 164 -5.62 8.55 26.11
CA GLY A 164 -6.34 7.37 26.62
C GLY A 164 -7.52 7.74 27.55
N GLU A 165 -7.32 8.71 28.48
CA GLU A 165 -8.40 9.23 29.33
C GLU A 165 -9.53 9.88 28.52
N LEU A 166 -9.21 10.44 27.35
CA LEU A 166 -10.14 11.15 26.47
C LEU A 166 -10.77 10.26 25.40
N ALA A 167 -10.20 9.10 25.10
CA ALA A 167 -10.53 8.29 23.94
C ALA A 167 -12.04 8.04 23.78
N ARG A 168 -12.72 7.61 24.86
CA ARG A 168 -14.15 7.35 24.85
C ARG A 168 -14.96 8.61 24.51
N MET A 169 -14.69 9.70 25.21
CA MET A 169 -15.43 10.95 25.02
C MET A 169 -15.08 11.62 23.68
N ALA A 170 -13.84 11.44 23.19
CA ALA A 170 -13.41 11.93 21.89
C ALA A 170 -14.18 11.22 20.77
N ALA A 171 -14.36 9.90 20.88
CA ALA A 171 -15.14 9.13 19.91
C ALA A 171 -16.64 9.52 19.88
N GLU A 172 -17.15 10.12 20.92
CA GLU A 172 -18.52 10.65 20.98
C GLU A 172 -18.63 12.09 20.40
N GLN A 173 -17.50 12.73 20.06
CA GLN A 173 -17.53 14.05 19.42
C GLN A 173 -18.01 13.95 17.96
N PRO A 174 -18.67 14.97 17.45
CA PRO A 174 -18.97 15.04 16.02
C PRO A 174 -17.67 15.11 15.22
N LEU A 175 -17.65 14.45 14.05
CA LEU A 175 -16.54 14.57 13.12
C LEU A 175 -16.41 16.05 12.69
N PRO A 176 -15.21 16.63 12.80
CA PRO A 176 -14.98 17.99 12.34
C PRO A 176 -15.20 18.12 10.83
N ASP A 177 -15.70 19.26 10.39
CA ASP A 177 -15.76 19.59 8.97
C ASP A 177 -14.33 19.70 8.43
N PRO A 178 -13.95 18.92 7.40
CA PRO A 178 -12.62 18.96 6.80
C PRO A 178 -12.13 20.34 6.37
N GLU A 179 -13.06 21.23 5.98
CA GLU A 179 -12.74 22.60 5.55
C GLU A 179 -12.39 23.52 6.73
N THR A 180 -12.76 23.15 7.95
CA THR A 180 -12.47 23.94 9.15
C THR A 180 -11.21 23.49 9.89
N LEU A 181 -10.58 22.39 9.43
CA LEU A 181 -9.39 21.85 10.08
C LEU A 181 -8.19 22.80 9.96
N SER A 182 -7.58 23.12 11.08
CA SER A 182 -6.28 23.76 11.11
C SER A 182 -5.16 22.72 11.11
N PHE A 183 -4.03 23.05 10.48
CA PHE A 183 -2.87 22.17 10.42
C PHE A 183 -1.68 22.78 11.17
N LYS A 184 -0.84 21.93 11.74
CA LYS A 184 0.41 22.36 12.35
C LYS A 184 1.32 23.07 11.35
N ASP A 185 2.00 24.10 11.79
CA ASP A 185 3.09 24.74 11.03
C ASP A 185 4.26 23.76 10.92
N PRO A 186 4.83 23.51 9.73
CA PRO A 186 5.99 22.64 9.58
C PRO A 186 7.17 23.00 10.49
N ARG A 187 7.30 24.25 10.90
CA ARG A 187 8.34 24.70 11.87
C ARG A 187 8.13 24.17 13.28
N SER A 188 6.93 23.72 13.60
CA SER A 188 6.56 23.15 14.92
C SER A 188 6.54 21.62 14.92
N TYR A 189 6.98 20.97 13.85
CA TYR A 189 7.03 19.51 13.79
C TYR A 189 8.03 18.94 14.78
N THR A 190 7.63 17.85 15.43
CA THR A 190 8.42 17.13 16.44
C THR A 190 8.75 15.70 16.03
N ILE A 191 8.01 15.13 15.09
CA ILE A 191 8.20 13.78 14.55
C ILE A 191 8.75 13.86 13.13
N ILE A 192 8.06 14.60 12.24
CA ILE A 192 8.47 14.76 10.85
C ILE A 192 9.79 15.56 10.79
N GLY A 193 10.77 15.05 10.05
CA GLY A 193 12.11 15.64 9.94
C GLY A 193 13.10 15.15 10.99
N THR A 194 12.70 14.25 11.88
CA THR A 194 13.59 13.58 12.85
C THR A 194 14.00 12.18 12.34
N GLY A 195 15.02 11.59 12.98
CA GLY A 195 15.51 10.25 12.64
C GLY A 195 14.66 9.15 13.28
N VAL A 196 13.52 8.82 12.69
CA VAL A 196 12.65 7.72 13.13
C VAL A 196 13.05 6.43 12.43
N SER A 197 13.25 5.35 13.19
CA SER A 197 13.49 4.02 12.64
C SER A 197 12.22 3.45 12.03
N GLY A 198 12.34 2.68 10.94
CA GLY A 198 11.21 1.95 10.36
C GLY A 198 10.58 1.02 11.39
N VAL A 199 9.24 1.02 11.45
CA VAL A 199 8.47 0.27 12.48
C VAL A 199 8.72 -1.23 12.45
N ASP A 200 9.06 -1.79 11.29
CA ASP A 200 9.33 -3.22 11.10
C ASP A 200 10.84 -3.56 11.14
N ASN A 201 11.74 -2.57 11.26
CA ASN A 201 13.19 -2.79 11.14
C ASN A 201 13.72 -3.86 12.10
N LEU A 202 13.27 -3.84 13.36
CA LEU A 202 13.73 -4.81 14.35
C LEU A 202 13.24 -6.23 14.01
N VAL A 203 11.98 -6.38 13.63
CA VAL A 203 11.35 -7.65 13.28
C VAL A 203 12.03 -8.26 12.05
N VAL A 204 12.28 -7.42 11.03
CA VAL A 204 13.01 -7.81 9.81
C VAL A 204 14.45 -8.20 10.13
N ALA A 205 15.18 -7.37 10.89
CA ALA A 205 16.60 -7.61 11.20
C ALA A 205 16.82 -8.84 12.09
N THR A 206 15.83 -9.24 12.87
CA THR A 206 15.90 -10.43 13.75
C THR A 206 15.29 -11.68 13.12
N GLY A 207 14.83 -11.62 11.85
CA GLY A 207 14.23 -12.75 11.15
C GLY A 207 12.87 -13.19 11.70
N GLN A 208 12.16 -12.29 12.37
CA GLN A 208 10.82 -12.54 12.93
C GLN A 208 9.71 -12.05 11.99
N SER A 209 10.08 -11.40 10.89
CA SER A 209 9.14 -10.96 9.87
C SER A 209 8.65 -12.15 9.06
N GLU A 210 7.35 -12.23 8.86
CA GLU A 210 6.72 -13.20 7.98
C GLU A 210 6.39 -12.51 6.64
N PHE A 211 6.90 -13.09 5.55
CA PHE A 211 6.70 -12.59 4.19
C PHE A 211 5.67 -13.47 3.45
N GLY A 212 5.19 -13.00 2.31
CA GLY A 212 4.22 -13.76 1.52
C GLY A 212 4.71 -15.16 1.13
N ILE A 213 6.01 -15.32 0.88
CA ILE A 213 6.62 -16.62 0.57
C ILE A 213 6.65 -17.61 1.76
N ASP A 214 6.55 -17.10 2.98
CA ASP A 214 6.59 -17.90 4.22
C ASP A 214 5.20 -18.41 4.62
N VAL A 215 4.14 -17.88 4.00
CA VAL A 215 2.75 -18.27 4.29
C VAL A 215 2.58 -19.78 4.07
N SER A 216 2.02 -20.46 5.06
CA SER A 216 1.71 -21.89 5.00
C SER A 216 0.34 -22.16 5.60
N VAL A 217 -0.52 -22.85 4.86
CA VAL A 217 -1.83 -23.29 5.34
C VAL A 217 -2.00 -24.80 5.16
N PRO A 218 -2.80 -25.47 6.00
CA PRO A 218 -3.01 -26.91 5.89
C PRO A 218 -3.53 -27.33 4.51
N GLY A 219 -2.85 -28.29 3.88
CA GLY A 219 -3.22 -28.79 2.55
C GLY A 219 -2.76 -27.93 1.38
N MET A 220 -1.99 -26.85 1.63
CA MET A 220 -1.43 -26.01 0.59
C MET A 220 -0.51 -26.80 -0.34
N GLN A 221 -0.58 -26.51 -1.63
CA GLN A 221 0.37 -26.96 -2.64
C GLN A 221 1.23 -25.78 -3.09
N TYR A 222 2.45 -26.11 -3.49
CA TYR A 222 3.39 -25.11 -3.98
C TYR A 222 3.49 -25.17 -5.49
N ALA A 223 3.64 -24.01 -6.11
CA ALA A 223 3.81 -23.96 -7.55
C ALA A 223 5.00 -23.08 -7.95
N SER A 224 5.68 -23.44 -9.01
CA SER A 224 6.64 -22.59 -9.69
C SER A 224 6.22 -22.38 -11.12
N TYR A 225 6.43 -21.19 -11.66
CA TYR A 225 6.06 -20.82 -12.99
C TYR A 225 7.29 -20.44 -13.84
N SER A 226 7.39 -21.00 -15.04
CA SER A 226 8.40 -20.65 -16.03
C SER A 226 7.71 -20.02 -17.23
N ARG A 227 7.65 -18.69 -17.22
CA ARG A 227 7.07 -17.92 -18.33
C ARG A 227 7.97 -17.87 -19.55
N CYS A 228 7.39 -17.63 -20.72
CA CYS A 228 8.15 -17.35 -21.93
C CYS A 228 9.08 -16.13 -21.69
N PRO A 229 10.37 -16.23 -22.07
CA PRO A 229 11.32 -15.15 -21.87
C PRO A 229 11.04 -13.91 -22.75
N GLN A 230 10.29 -14.08 -23.85
CA GLN A 230 9.89 -12.99 -24.73
C GLN A 230 8.38 -12.74 -24.63
N VAL A 231 8.01 -11.47 -24.53
CA VAL A 231 6.60 -11.06 -24.47
C VAL A 231 5.89 -11.45 -25.76
N GLY A 232 4.72 -12.11 -25.64
CA GLY A 232 3.93 -12.61 -26.77
C GLY A 232 4.35 -13.99 -27.26
N GLY A 233 5.46 -14.56 -26.79
CA GLY A 233 5.83 -15.93 -27.09
C GLY A 233 4.95 -16.95 -26.33
N ARG A 234 4.90 -18.19 -26.84
CA ARG A 234 4.03 -19.28 -26.29
C ARG A 234 4.83 -20.54 -26.04
N ALA A 235 4.43 -21.30 -25.00
CA ALA A 235 4.95 -22.64 -24.77
C ALA A 235 4.25 -23.63 -25.71
N LEU A 236 5.03 -24.35 -26.52
CA LEU A 236 4.50 -25.40 -27.41
C LEU A 236 4.49 -26.76 -26.73
N SER A 237 5.55 -27.12 -26.05
CA SER A 237 5.70 -28.38 -25.35
C SER A 237 6.82 -28.30 -24.34
N PHE A 238 6.86 -29.25 -23.41
CA PHE A 238 7.95 -29.43 -22.47
C PHE A 238 8.19 -30.90 -22.18
N ASN A 239 9.26 -31.25 -21.48
CA ASN A 239 9.62 -32.60 -21.09
C ASN A 239 8.72 -33.15 -19.97
N ALA A 240 7.37 -33.11 -20.17
CA ALA A 240 6.33 -33.36 -19.18
C ALA A 240 6.52 -34.69 -18.42
N LYS A 241 6.82 -35.79 -19.12
CA LYS A 241 6.99 -37.10 -18.49
C LYS A 241 8.15 -37.13 -17.49
N ALA A 242 9.25 -36.49 -17.81
CA ALA A 242 10.42 -36.41 -16.93
C ALA A 242 10.11 -35.55 -15.69
N ILE A 243 9.48 -34.39 -15.87
CA ILE A 243 9.15 -33.48 -14.79
C ILE A 243 8.11 -34.09 -13.82
N LYS A 244 7.04 -34.69 -14.35
CA LYS A 244 5.98 -35.31 -13.53
C LYS A 244 6.45 -36.54 -12.77
N ALA A 245 7.57 -37.16 -13.16
CA ALA A 245 8.16 -38.33 -12.48
C ALA A 245 9.09 -37.92 -11.33
N LEU A 246 9.38 -36.64 -11.13
CA LEU A 246 10.29 -36.19 -10.05
C LEU A 246 9.62 -36.28 -8.68
N PRO A 247 10.37 -36.68 -7.65
CA PRO A 247 9.84 -36.73 -6.29
C PRO A 247 9.30 -35.35 -5.83
N GLY A 248 8.13 -35.40 -5.18
CA GLY A 248 7.45 -34.19 -4.68
C GLY A 248 6.74 -33.36 -5.74
N VAL A 249 6.80 -33.73 -7.02
CA VAL A 249 5.99 -33.10 -8.09
C VAL A 249 4.64 -33.80 -8.16
N ARG A 250 3.57 -32.98 -8.11
CA ARG A 250 2.18 -33.45 -8.24
C ARG A 250 1.67 -33.37 -9.64
N ASP A 251 1.96 -32.23 -10.31
CA ASP A 251 1.58 -32.02 -11.71
C ASP A 251 2.49 -30.99 -12.38
N ALA A 252 2.44 -30.96 -13.71
CA ALA A 252 3.04 -29.90 -14.53
C ALA A 252 2.26 -29.74 -15.82
N PHE A 253 1.98 -28.50 -16.22
CA PHE A 253 1.14 -28.19 -17.38
C PHE A 253 1.49 -26.85 -17.99
N ILE A 254 1.09 -26.67 -19.25
CA ILE A 254 1.20 -25.37 -19.93
C ILE A 254 0.05 -24.49 -19.49
N LEU A 255 0.36 -23.25 -19.12
CA LEU A 255 -0.60 -22.16 -18.99
C LEU A 255 -0.51 -21.30 -20.24
N GLU A 256 -1.64 -21.18 -20.94
CA GLU A 256 -1.75 -20.32 -22.09
C GLU A 256 -1.84 -18.85 -21.71
N HIS A 257 -1.57 -17.99 -22.66
CA HIS A 257 -1.76 -16.56 -22.52
C HIS A 257 -3.22 -16.22 -22.19
N ASN A 258 -3.45 -15.44 -21.15
CA ASN A 258 -4.80 -14.99 -20.78
C ASN A 258 -5.02 -13.55 -21.25
N GLU A 259 -5.65 -13.39 -22.39
CA GLU A 259 -5.98 -12.07 -22.97
C GLU A 259 -6.97 -11.29 -22.10
N LYS A 260 -7.86 -11.99 -21.37
CA LYS A 260 -8.85 -11.35 -20.49
C LYS A 260 -8.25 -10.78 -19.21
N ALA A 261 -7.09 -11.27 -18.77
CA ALA A 261 -6.38 -10.68 -17.63
C ALA A 261 -5.93 -9.23 -17.89
N GLY A 262 -5.79 -8.84 -19.17
CA GLY A 262 -5.49 -7.45 -19.55
C GLY A 262 -6.67 -6.49 -19.42
N GLU A 263 -7.89 -7.00 -19.24
CA GLU A 263 -9.10 -6.21 -18.99
C GLU A 263 -9.27 -5.85 -17.51
N ALA A 264 -8.60 -6.56 -16.61
CA ALA A 264 -8.55 -6.21 -15.18
C ALA A 264 -7.86 -4.84 -15.01
N GLN A 265 -8.65 -3.82 -14.84
CA GLN A 265 -8.25 -2.43 -14.98
C GLN A 265 -7.63 -1.91 -13.67
N MET A 266 -6.33 -1.86 -13.61
CA MET A 266 -5.65 -0.92 -12.72
C MET A 266 -5.11 0.27 -13.53
N GLY A 267 -5.99 1.15 -13.98
CA GLY A 267 -5.70 2.46 -14.58
C GLY A 267 -4.45 2.53 -15.48
N PHE A 268 -3.34 3.05 -14.97
CA PHE A 268 -2.08 3.22 -15.70
C PHE A 268 -1.33 1.90 -16.00
N LEU A 269 -1.74 0.78 -15.38
CA LEU A 269 -1.17 -0.55 -15.61
C LEU A 269 -1.90 -1.34 -16.72
N ARG A 270 -2.69 -0.67 -17.55
CA ARG A 270 -3.33 -1.30 -18.71
C ARG A 270 -2.27 -2.02 -19.55
N GLY A 271 -2.46 -3.34 -19.71
CA GLY A 271 -1.52 -4.19 -20.46
C GLY A 271 -0.39 -4.81 -19.63
N ALA A 272 -0.12 -4.36 -18.40
CA ALA A 272 0.90 -4.95 -17.54
C ALA A 272 0.45 -6.26 -16.83
N ALA A 273 -0.84 -6.55 -16.83
CA ALA A 273 -1.43 -7.73 -16.19
C ALA A 273 -1.52 -8.97 -17.09
N ILE A 274 -0.82 -8.97 -18.23
CA ILE A 274 -0.84 -10.09 -19.17
C ILE A 274 0.06 -11.21 -18.63
N LEU A 275 -0.53 -12.36 -18.30
CA LEU A 275 0.23 -13.56 -18.03
C LEU A 275 0.80 -14.13 -19.32
N ASN A 276 2.11 -14.03 -19.54
CA ASN A 276 2.77 -14.69 -20.66
C ASN A 276 2.59 -16.20 -20.54
N SER A 277 2.37 -16.88 -21.66
CA SER A 277 2.35 -18.35 -21.73
C SER A 277 3.61 -18.95 -21.11
N GLY A 278 3.45 -20.09 -20.44
CA GLY A 278 4.55 -20.75 -19.76
C GLY A 278 4.17 -22.12 -19.21
N VAL A 279 5.03 -22.67 -18.37
CA VAL A 279 4.82 -23.96 -17.72
C VAL A 279 4.75 -23.78 -16.21
N ALA A 280 3.67 -24.25 -15.61
CA ALA A 280 3.50 -24.36 -14.17
C ALA A 280 3.90 -25.76 -13.70
N ILE A 281 4.59 -25.86 -12.59
CA ILE A 281 4.91 -27.11 -11.88
C ILE A 281 4.31 -26.98 -10.50
N VAL A 282 3.50 -27.95 -10.10
CA VAL A 282 2.84 -28.04 -8.79
C VAL A 282 3.45 -29.19 -7.98
N GLY A 283 3.68 -28.98 -6.69
CA GLY A 283 4.31 -29.99 -5.83
C GLY A 283 4.01 -29.80 -4.35
N ASP A 284 4.65 -30.64 -3.54
CA ASP A 284 4.42 -30.76 -2.10
C ASP A 284 5.12 -29.67 -1.28
N ASP A 285 6.19 -29.12 -1.83
CA ASP A 285 7.02 -28.08 -1.17
C ASP A 285 7.77 -27.23 -2.20
N THR A 286 8.24 -26.06 -1.75
CA THR A 286 8.96 -25.10 -2.57
C THR A 286 10.24 -25.69 -3.20
N TRP A 287 10.97 -26.54 -2.44
CA TRP A 287 12.23 -27.11 -2.94
C TRP A 287 11.99 -28.06 -4.12
N SER A 288 10.98 -28.94 -3.99
CA SER A 288 10.62 -29.91 -5.04
C SER A 288 10.28 -29.23 -6.35
N VAL A 289 9.44 -28.19 -6.31
CA VAL A 289 9.05 -27.46 -7.53
C VAL A 289 10.20 -26.65 -8.12
N LEU A 290 11.06 -26.02 -7.30
CA LEU A 290 12.24 -25.31 -7.79
C LEU A 290 13.30 -26.25 -8.37
N LYS A 291 13.50 -27.41 -7.78
CA LYS A 291 14.40 -28.45 -8.30
C LYS A 291 13.91 -28.99 -9.64
N ALA A 292 12.60 -29.23 -9.76
CA ALA A 292 11.97 -29.63 -11.00
C ALA A 292 12.09 -28.54 -12.09
N LYS A 293 11.89 -27.28 -11.72
CA LYS A 293 12.04 -26.13 -12.64
C LYS A 293 13.44 -26.05 -13.26
N ARG A 294 14.50 -26.42 -12.54
CA ARG A 294 15.87 -26.46 -13.07
C ARG A 294 16.10 -27.52 -14.15
N GLN A 295 15.24 -28.53 -14.19
CA GLN A 295 15.28 -29.63 -15.17
C GLN A 295 14.24 -29.46 -16.29
N LEU A 296 13.53 -28.32 -16.28
CA LEU A 296 12.48 -28.04 -17.25
C LEU A 296 13.08 -27.65 -18.61
N GLU A 297 12.69 -28.37 -19.64
CA GLU A 297 13.03 -28.08 -21.03
C GLU A 297 11.75 -27.71 -21.78
N ILE A 298 11.66 -26.46 -22.24
CA ILE A 298 10.47 -25.93 -22.92
C ILE A 298 10.82 -25.58 -24.36
N LYS A 299 9.97 -25.98 -25.29
CA LYS A 299 9.98 -25.50 -26.67
C LYS A 299 9.05 -24.33 -26.77
N TRP A 300 9.56 -23.20 -27.24
CA TRP A 300 8.82 -21.96 -27.39
C TRP A 300 8.48 -21.69 -28.86
N ASP A 301 7.27 -21.18 -29.11
CA ASP A 301 6.93 -20.49 -30.34
C ASP A 301 7.17 -18.99 -30.10
N LEU A 302 8.07 -18.43 -30.85
CA LEU A 302 8.45 -17.03 -30.79
C LEU A 302 8.00 -16.24 -32.02
N SER A 303 7.18 -16.84 -32.88
CA SER A 303 6.75 -16.24 -34.17
C SER A 303 5.98 -14.93 -33.99
N SER A 304 5.25 -14.78 -32.89
CA SER A 304 4.52 -13.56 -32.50
C SER A 304 5.15 -12.81 -31.33
N ALA A 305 6.36 -13.22 -30.88
CA ALA A 305 7.02 -12.60 -29.77
C ALA A 305 7.59 -11.22 -30.12
N SER A 306 7.66 -10.34 -29.13
CA SER A 306 8.32 -9.04 -29.28
C SER A 306 9.79 -9.23 -29.67
N THR A 307 10.21 -8.47 -30.67
CA THR A 307 11.61 -8.38 -31.11
C THR A 307 12.34 -7.17 -30.52
N ASP A 308 11.74 -6.52 -29.53
CA ASP A 308 12.32 -5.36 -28.87
C ASP A 308 13.65 -5.73 -28.20
N ASP A 309 14.70 -5.04 -28.55
CA ASP A 309 16.03 -5.15 -27.95
C ASP A 309 16.60 -3.75 -27.66
N TRP A 310 17.65 -3.72 -26.83
CA TRP A 310 18.26 -2.47 -26.38
C TRP A 310 18.91 -1.69 -27.55
N ASP A 311 19.61 -2.38 -28.45
CA ASP A 311 20.35 -1.72 -29.52
C ASP A 311 19.40 -1.10 -30.54
N SER A 312 18.33 -1.78 -30.90
CA SER A 312 17.25 -1.26 -31.75
C SER A 312 16.58 -0.03 -31.13
N LYS A 313 16.26 -0.07 -29.83
CA LYS A 313 15.65 1.08 -29.11
C LYS A 313 16.59 2.27 -29.05
N LYS A 314 17.87 2.03 -28.79
CA LYS A 314 18.91 3.07 -28.79
C LYS A 314 19.08 3.72 -30.17
N ALA A 315 19.13 2.91 -31.23
CA ALA A 315 19.20 3.41 -32.60
C ALA A 315 17.97 4.25 -32.96
N TRP A 316 16.78 3.76 -32.59
CA TRP A 316 15.54 4.49 -32.77
C TRP A 316 15.53 5.82 -32.00
N ALA A 317 15.92 5.82 -30.71
CA ALA A 317 15.95 7.03 -29.89
C ALA A 317 16.89 8.10 -30.46
N LYS A 318 18.08 7.69 -30.93
CA LYS A 318 19.02 8.61 -31.59
C LYS A 318 18.46 9.22 -32.88
N ARG A 319 17.75 8.41 -33.68
CA ARG A 319 17.10 8.90 -34.91
C ARG A 319 15.99 9.91 -34.56
N VAL A 320 15.11 9.57 -33.63
CA VAL A 320 13.99 10.44 -33.22
C VAL A 320 14.49 11.74 -32.61
N ALA A 321 15.58 11.72 -31.85
CA ALA A 321 16.17 12.93 -31.27
C ALA A 321 16.77 13.87 -32.33
N ALA A 322 17.12 13.36 -33.53
CA ALA A 322 17.63 14.15 -34.64
C ALA A 322 16.54 14.65 -35.61
N GLU A 323 15.33 14.09 -35.53
CA GLU A 323 14.18 14.43 -36.36
C GLU A 323 13.18 15.26 -35.55
N GLU A 324 12.55 16.28 -36.17
CA GLU A 324 11.40 16.96 -35.55
C GLU A 324 10.17 16.06 -35.58
N VAL A 325 10.10 15.12 -34.62
CA VAL A 325 9.01 14.14 -34.57
C VAL A 325 8.36 14.18 -33.20
N GLY A 326 7.03 14.22 -33.17
CA GLY A 326 6.27 13.84 -32.01
C GLY A 326 5.34 14.90 -31.45
N ASN A 327 4.73 14.58 -30.33
CA ASN A 327 3.84 15.45 -29.61
C ASN A 327 4.64 16.44 -28.74
N ILE A 328 4.62 17.69 -29.10
CA ILE A 328 5.13 18.77 -28.26
C ILE A 328 4.22 18.87 -27.02
N ARG A 329 4.76 18.55 -25.86
CA ARG A 329 4.05 18.63 -24.58
C ARG A 329 4.01 20.05 -24.03
N ARG A 330 5.08 20.78 -24.29
CA ARG A 330 5.26 22.19 -23.90
C ARG A 330 6.13 22.85 -24.93
N ASP A 331 5.61 23.89 -25.56
CA ASP A 331 6.33 24.76 -26.46
C ASP A 331 6.59 26.09 -25.74
N ASP A 332 7.86 26.45 -25.60
CA ASP A 332 8.26 27.71 -24.96
C ASP A 332 9.33 28.37 -25.85
N PRO A 333 8.94 29.40 -26.62
CA PRO A 333 9.85 30.07 -27.54
C PRO A 333 11.11 30.64 -26.88
N ALA A 334 11.03 30.92 -25.57
CA ALA A 334 12.20 31.41 -24.81
C ALA A 334 13.32 30.36 -24.67
N VAL A 335 13.00 29.07 -24.79
CA VAL A 335 14.01 27.99 -24.68
C VAL A 335 14.94 28.02 -25.87
N GLU A 336 14.45 28.13 -27.10
CA GLU A 336 15.27 28.18 -28.32
C GLU A 336 16.16 29.42 -28.30
N ALA A 337 15.61 30.57 -27.94
CA ALA A 337 16.37 31.82 -27.78
C ALA A 337 17.50 31.67 -26.74
N ALA A 338 17.21 31.04 -25.60
CA ALA A 338 18.18 30.87 -24.54
C ALA A 338 19.30 29.86 -24.93
N LEU A 339 18.99 28.82 -25.71
CA LEU A 339 19.98 27.83 -26.18
C LEU A 339 20.92 28.38 -27.26
N THR A 340 20.45 29.35 -28.05
CA THR A 340 21.21 29.97 -29.17
C THR A 340 21.91 31.26 -28.78
N ASP A 341 21.59 31.86 -27.65
CA ASP A 341 22.21 33.09 -27.15
C ASP A 341 23.69 32.85 -26.79
N ALA A 342 24.60 33.54 -27.46
CA ALA A 342 26.05 33.47 -27.24
C ALA A 342 26.50 33.91 -25.83
N GLY A 343 25.64 34.65 -25.09
CA GLY A 343 25.88 35.07 -23.72
C GLY A 343 25.60 33.94 -22.70
N ASN A 344 24.91 32.89 -23.11
CA ASN A 344 24.57 31.75 -22.24
C ASN A 344 25.60 30.60 -22.35
N ARG A 345 25.87 29.97 -21.21
CA ARG A 345 26.67 28.75 -21.17
C ARG A 345 25.76 27.53 -21.32
N THR A 346 25.82 26.87 -22.48
CA THR A 346 25.08 25.64 -22.75
C THR A 346 25.95 24.41 -22.44
N VAL A 347 25.38 23.44 -21.74
CA VAL A 347 26.01 22.13 -21.48
C VAL A 347 25.10 21.06 -22.07
N GLN A 348 25.66 20.19 -22.89
CA GLN A 348 24.96 19.05 -23.47
C GLN A 348 25.44 17.75 -22.83
N GLY A 349 24.52 16.81 -22.63
CA GLY A 349 24.83 15.48 -22.15
C GLY A 349 23.87 14.44 -22.75
N PHE A 350 24.42 13.26 -23.09
CA PHE A 350 23.62 12.12 -23.51
C PHE A 350 23.74 11.04 -22.43
N TYR A 351 22.60 10.54 -21.95
CA TYR A 351 22.54 9.56 -20.87
C TYR A 351 21.81 8.31 -21.33
N GLU A 352 22.39 7.14 -21.08
CA GLU A 352 21.83 5.84 -21.40
C GLU A 352 21.65 5.01 -20.13
N PHE A 353 20.48 4.38 -20.00
CA PHE A 353 20.17 3.46 -18.91
C PHE A 353 19.62 2.17 -19.52
N PRO A 354 20.33 1.03 -19.44
CA PRO A 354 19.84 -0.23 -20.01
C PRO A 354 18.59 -0.71 -19.28
N TYR A 355 17.83 -1.57 -19.95
CA TYR A 355 16.75 -2.29 -19.29
C TYR A 355 17.33 -3.26 -18.27
N VAL A 356 17.00 -3.05 -17.01
CA VAL A 356 17.40 -3.93 -15.90
C VAL A 356 16.18 -4.49 -15.21
N ALA A 357 16.25 -5.77 -14.83
CA ALA A 357 15.20 -6.38 -14.02
C ALA A 357 15.20 -5.76 -12.62
N HIS A 358 14.03 -5.57 -12.05
CA HIS A 358 13.89 -5.01 -10.70
C HIS A 358 14.51 -5.90 -9.62
N VAL A 359 14.48 -7.21 -9.77
CA VAL A 359 15.06 -8.23 -8.89
C VAL A 359 14.75 -7.96 -7.41
N CYS A 360 13.48 -8.09 -7.05
CA CYS A 360 13.05 -7.99 -5.65
C CYS A 360 13.76 -9.03 -4.79
N MET A 361 14.17 -8.66 -3.57
CA MET A 361 14.80 -9.59 -2.62
C MET A 361 13.87 -10.72 -2.23
N GLU A 362 12.60 -10.44 -1.95
CA GLU A 362 11.55 -11.45 -1.87
C GLU A 362 11.15 -11.84 -3.30
N PRO A 363 11.30 -13.11 -3.72
CA PRO A 363 10.81 -13.56 -5.01
C PRO A 363 9.30 -13.32 -5.13
N MET A 364 8.85 -12.83 -6.29
CA MET A 364 7.42 -12.61 -6.53
C MET A 364 6.64 -13.90 -6.28
N ASN A 365 5.70 -13.82 -5.36
CA ASN A 365 4.88 -14.94 -4.92
C ASN A 365 3.43 -14.50 -4.72
N CYS A 366 2.53 -15.47 -4.60
CA CYS A 366 1.13 -15.25 -4.30
C CYS A 366 0.57 -16.53 -3.66
N THR A 367 -0.17 -16.37 -2.57
CA THR A 367 -0.97 -17.43 -1.98
C THR A 367 -2.43 -17.22 -2.36
N ALA A 368 -3.09 -18.26 -2.88
CA ALA A 368 -4.48 -18.22 -3.29
C ALA A 368 -5.27 -19.37 -2.64
N ASP A 369 -6.45 -19.03 -2.08
CA ASP A 369 -7.43 -20.00 -1.58
C ASP A 369 -8.71 -19.88 -2.43
N PHE A 370 -8.91 -20.85 -3.32
CA PHE A 370 -10.07 -20.88 -4.21
C PHE A 370 -11.07 -21.93 -3.73
N ARG A 371 -12.29 -21.49 -3.40
CA ARG A 371 -13.37 -22.35 -2.93
C ARG A 371 -14.49 -22.39 -3.95
N THR A 372 -14.71 -23.58 -4.54
CA THR A 372 -15.86 -23.80 -5.43
C THR A 372 -17.15 -23.92 -4.60
N GLY A 373 -18.18 -23.15 -4.90
CA GLY A 373 -19.54 -23.31 -4.34
C GLY A 373 -20.00 -22.26 -3.32
N GLN A 374 -19.22 -21.27 -2.98
CA GLN A 374 -19.75 -20.03 -2.43
C GLN A 374 -20.03 -19.09 -3.60
N GLY A 375 -21.31 -18.89 -3.90
CA GLY A 375 -21.74 -17.90 -4.88
C GLY A 375 -21.17 -16.55 -4.52
N ASP A 376 -20.80 -15.85 -5.59
CA ASP A 376 -20.18 -14.53 -5.62
C ASP A 376 -18.68 -14.58 -5.31
N ALA A 377 -17.90 -14.34 -6.35
CA ALA A 377 -16.50 -13.97 -6.20
C ALA A 377 -16.43 -12.76 -5.27
N PRO A 378 -15.49 -12.70 -4.33
CA PRO A 378 -15.22 -11.45 -3.66
C PRO A 378 -14.81 -10.43 -4.70
N ASP A 379 -15.49 -9.30 -4.70
CA ASP A 379 -15.23 -8.13 -5.54
C ASP A 379 -13.78 -7.63 -5.45
#